data_446878ede4d5243891c5eaf99f9d0a64
#
_entry.id   446878ede4d5243891c5eaf99f9d0a64
#
_cell.length_a   1.000
_cell.length_b   1.000
_cell.length_c   1.000
_cell.angle_alpha   90.00
_cell.angle_beta   90.00
_cell.angle_gamma   90.00
#
_symmetry.space_group_name_H-M   'P 1'
#
loop_
_entity.id
_entity.type
_entity.pdbx_description
1 polymer ?
#
loop_
_entity_poly.entity_id
_entity_poly.type
_entity_poly.pdbx_seq_one_letter_code
_entity_poly.pdbx_strand_id
1 'polypeptide(L)'
;MPVLNHARRFLTEQLAAKINEMAIGSDGTTATADDGGARTLARVTPTVRVLDDQTILVEGTFGTTYSFDASDVQEVMVQHRDVATDEFIPIYRTDIRPITKNAQNEIRISLLIEVN
;
A
#
# COMPACT_ATOMS: atom_id res chain seq x y z
N MET A 1 -17.68 13.24 18.11
CA MET A 1 -18.92 13.18 17.30
C MET A 1 -18.85 11.95 16.39
N PRO A 2 -19.85 11.04 16.44
CA PRO A 2 -19.82 9.87 15.56
C PRO A 2 -20.09 10.26 14.11
N VAL A 3 -19.33 9.64 13.21
CA VAL A 3 -19.56 9.74 11.77
C VAL A 3 -20.65 8.72 11.41
N LEU A 4 -21.68 9.17 10.70
CA LEU A 4 -22.76 8.28 10.26
C LEU A 4 -22.24 7.27 9.24
N ASN A 5 -22.83 6.08 9.18
CA ASN A 5 -22.36 5.02 8.30
C ASN A 5 -22.36 5.43 6.81
N HIS A 6 -23.33 6.20 6.39
CA HIS A 6 -23.38 6.72 5.00
C HIS A 6 -22.18 7.62 4.72
N ALA A 7 -21.84 8.50 5.64
CA ALA A 7 -20.69 9.40 5.49
C ALA A 7 -19.37 8.60 5.55
N ARG A 8 -19.28 7.60 6.41
CA ARG A 8 -18.12 6.72 6.50
C ARG A 8 -17.91 5.97 5.18
N ARG A 9 -18.97 5.41 4.61
CA ARG A 9 -18.90 4.73 3.34
C ARG A 9 -18.48 5.67 2.21
N PHE A 10 -19.02 6.89 2.20
CA PHE A 10 -18.62 7.91 1.24
C PHE A 10 -17.12 8.21 1.33
N LEU A 11 -16.61 8.42 2.54
CA LEU A 11 -15.18 8.68 2.76
C LEU A 11 -14.32 7.47 2.36
N THR A 12 -14.76 6.26 2.69
CA THR A 12 -14.07 5.03 2.33
C THR A 12 -13.98 4.87 0.81
N GLU A 13 -15.07 5.13 0.10
CA GLU A 13 -15.11 5.07 -1.37
C GLU A 13 -14.22 6.15 -2.00
N GLN A 14 -14.20 7.35 -1.44
CA GLN A 14 -13.33 8.43 -1.93
C GLN A 14 -11.85 8.09 -1.73
N LEU A 15 -11.50 7.54 -0.57
CA LEU A 15 -10.13 7.10 -0.31
C LEU A 15 -9.72 5.97 -1.25
N ALA A 16 -10.58 4.96 -1.42
CA ALA A 16 -10.32 3.84 -2.33
C ALA A 16 -10.08 4.33 -3.77
N ALA A 17 -10.83 5.33 -4.22
CA ALA A 17 -10.68 5.90 -5.56
C ALA A 17 -9.33 6.62 -5.75
N LYS A 18 -8.69 7.04 -4.66
CA LYS A 18 -7.40 7.73 -4.71
C LYS A 18 -6.21 6.78 -4.62
N ILE A 19 -6.40 5.54 -4.18
CA ILE A 19 -5.32 4.56 -4.12
C ILE A 19 -5.00 4.09 -5.54
N ASN A 20 -3.81 4.38 -6.02
CA ASN A 20 -3.39 3.97 -7.36
C ASN A 20 -2.01 3.32 -7.42
N GLU A 21 -1.33 3.18 -6.28
CA GLU A 21 0.01 2.59 -6.27
C GLU A 21 0.26 1.83 -4.97
N MET A 22 0.89 0.66 -5.11
CA MET A 22 1.44 -0.09 -4.00
C MET A 22 2.95 -0.17 -4.19
N ALA A 23 3.71 0.18 -3.16
CA ALA A 23 5.16 0.12 -3.15
C ALA A 23 5.63 -0.90 -2.12
N ILE A 24 6.72 -1.59 -2.43
CA ILE A 24 7.45 -2.40 -1.45
C ILE A 24 8.80 -1.75 -1.21
N GLY A 25 9.31 -1.88 0.00
CA GLY A 25 10.53 -1.21 0.39
C GLY A 25 11.36 -1.99 1.38
N SER A 26 12.51 -1.41 1.75
CA SER A 26 13.52 -2.06 2.59
C SER A 26 13.57 -1.55 4.03
N ASP A 27 12.71 -0.60 4.41
CA ASP A 27 12.69 -0.08 5.78
C ASP A 27 11.79 -0.92 6.68
N GLY A 28 12.41 -1.67 7.60
CA GLY A 28 11.70 -2.54 8.55
C GLY A 28 11.31 -1.86 9.86
N THR A 29 11.45 -0.54 9.98
CA THR A 29 11.02 0.15 11.21
C THR A 29 9.50 0.12 11.37
N THR A 30 9.02 0.12 12.61
CA THR A 30 7.60 0.09 12.91
C THR A 30 6.87 1.26 12.26
N ALA A 31 5.73 0.97 11.62
CA ALA A 31 4.90 1.99 10.99
C ALA A 31 4.31 2.94 12.01
N THR A 32 4.32 4.24 11.70
CA THR A 32 3.73 5.30 12.53
C THR A 32 2.86 6.21 11.68
N ALA A 33 1.98 6.97 12.33
CA ALA A 33 1.10 7.91 11.64
C ALA A 33 1.86 9.07 10.95
N ASP A 34 3.12 9.29 11.35
CA ASP A 34 3.95 10.37 10.81
C ASP A 34 4.85 9.93 9.64
N ASP A 35 4.77 8.67 9.23
CA ASP A 35 5.59 8.16 8.12
C ASP A 35 5.30 8.92 6.82
N GLY A 36 6.36 9.45 6.21
CA GLY A 36 6.27 10.24 4.98
C GLY A 36 6.46 9.44 3.70
N GLY A 37 6.78 8.16 3.79
CA GLY A 37 7.03 7.31 2.64
C GLY A 37 7.84 6.08 2.98
N ALA A 38 8.05 5.24 1.97
CA ALA A 38 8.81 4.01 2.06
C ALA A 38 10.20 4.17 1.45
N ARG A 39 11.15 3.33 1.86
CA ARG A 39 12.40 3.10 1.10
C ARG A 39 12.08 2.20 -0.07
N THR A 40 11.55 2.77 -1.12
CA THR A 40 10.94 2.03 -2.22
C THR A 40 11.94 1.24 -3.04
N LEU A 41 11.67 -0.06 -3.18
CA LEU A 41 12.37 -0.97 -4.08
C LEU A 41 11.61 -1.15 -5.39
N ALA A 42 10.29 -1.22 -5.35
CA ALA A 42 9.45 -1.38 -6.52
C ALA A 42 8.03 -0.86 -6.27
N ARG A 43 7.32 -0.57 -7.35
CA ARG A 43 5.93 -0.09 -7.34
C ARG A 43 5.11 -0.86 -8.36
N VAL A 44 3.85 -1.12 -8.02
CA VAL A 44 2.86 -1.70 -8.95
C VAL A 44 1.52 -0.99 -8.79
N THR A 45 0.67 -1.11 -9.80
CA THR A 45 -0.72 -0.66 -9.70
C THR A 45 -1.53 -1.78 -9.05
N PRO A 46 -2.08 -1.55 -7.85
CA PRO A 46 -2.87 -2.57 -7.15
C PRO A 46 -4.31 -2.62 -7.68
N THR A 47 -4.99 -3.70 -7.35
CA THR A 47 -6.46 -3.73 -7.40
C THR A 47 -7.01 -3.26 -6.08
N VAL A 48 -8.09 -2.47 -6.12
CA VAL A 48 -8.68 -1.85 -4.94
C VAL A 48 -10.18 -2.13 -4.92
N ARG A 49 -10.68 -2.60 -3.78
CA ARG A 49 -12.10 -2.91 -3.64
C ARG A 49 -12.60 -2.51 -2.25
N VAL A 50 -13.73 -1.83 -2.21
CA VAL A 50 -14.43 -1.52 -0.96
C VAL A 50 -15.25 -2.73 -0.55
N LEU A 51 -14.97 -3.28 0.64
CA LEU A 51 -15.66 -4.47 1.15
C LEU A 51 -16.90 -4.11 1.97
N ASP A 52 -16.83 -3.04 2.74
CA ASP A 52 -17.93 -2.54 3.58
C ASP A 52 -17.75 -1.04 3.84
N ASP A 53 -18.54 -0.46 4.76
CA ASP A 53 -18.55 0.97 5.02
C ASP A 53 -17.20 1.54 5.48
N GLN A 54 -16.29 0.70 5.95
CA GLN A 54 -15.03 1.17 6.53
C GLN A 54 -13.81 0.36 6.09
N THR A 55 -13.96 -0.65 5.22
CA THR A 55 -12.87 -1.56 4.88
C THR A 55 -12.56 -1.54 3.40
N ILE A 56 -11.29 -1.35 3.06
CA ILE A 56 -10.77 -1.38 1.70
C ILE A 56 -9.80 -2.55 1.58
N LEU A 57 -10.00 -3.38 0.55
CA LEU A 57 -9.04 -4.43 0.21
C LEU A 57 -8.13 -3.91 -0.92
N VAL A 58 -6.82 -3.93 -0.68
CA VAL A 58 -5.82 -3.54 -1.66
C VAL A 58 -4.92 -4.73 -1.93
N GLU A 59 -4.81 -5.14 -3.19
CA GLU A 59 -4.02 -6.31 -3.58
C GLU A 59 -3.03 -5.93 -4.67
N GLY A 60 -1.76 -6.31 -4.47
CA GLY A 60 -0.69 -6.09 -5.45
C GLY A 60 0.15 -7.33 -5.63
N THR A 61 0.70 -7.50 -6.84
CA THR A 61 1.56 -8.63 -7.19
C THR A 61 2.86 -8.12 -7.76
N PHE A 62 3.97 -8.59 -7.18
CA PHE A 62 5.32 -8.31 -7.66
C PHE A 62 5.89 -9.59 -8.26
N GLY A 63 5.87 -9.65 -9.58
CA GLY A 63 6.22 -10.84 -10.33
C GLY A 63 7.73 -11.08 -10.46
N THR A 64 8.10 -12.02 -11.31
CA THR A 64 9.48 -12.49 -11.47
C THR A 64 10.41 -11.48 -12.15
N THR A 65 9.89 -10.39 -12.70
CA THR A 65 10.70 -9.31 -13.25
C THR A 65 11.39 -8.46 -12.18
N TYR A 66 10.93 -8.54 -10.93
CA TYR A 66 11.52 -7.79 -9.82
C TYR A 66 12.51 -8.67 -9.06
N SER A 67 13.72 -8.15 -8.83
CA SER A 67 14.77 -8.84 -8.09
C SER A 67 15.62 -7.81 -7.34
N PHE A 68 15.87 -8.06 -6.06
CA PHE A 68 16.63 -7.17 -5.19
C PHE A 68 17.75 -7.94 -4.51
N ASP A 69 18.98 -7.87 -5.05
CA ASP A 69 20.09 -8.71 -4.63
C ASP A 69 20.63 -8.39 -3.24
N ALA A 70 20.49 -7.14 -2.80
CA ALA A 70 21.14 -6.66 -1.57
C ALA A 70 20.16 -6.29 -0.46
N SER A 71 18.86 -6.39 -0.69
CA SER A 71 17.86 -5.91 0.26
C SER A 71 16.66 -6.83 0.31
N ASP A 72 16.20 -7.13 1.52
CA ASP A 72 14.93 -7.81 1.72
C ASP A 72 13.78 -6.80 1.69
N VAL A 73 12.62 -7.27 1.28
CA VAL A 73 11.37 -6.50 1.39
C VAL A 73 10.91 -6.53 2.83
N GLN A 74 10.81 -5.38 3.46
CA GLN A 74 10.46 -5.24 4.88
C GLN A 74 9.32 -4.28 5.15
N GLU A 75 8.75 -3.68 4.11
CA GLU A 75 7.63 -2.74 4.24
C GLU A 75 6.75 -2.74 3.01
N VAL A 76 5.50 -2.36 3.21
CA VAL A 76 4.53 -2.12 2.14
C VAL A 76 3.90 -0.76 2.35
N MET A 77 3.81 0.03 1.30
CA MET A 77 3.18 1.34 1.28
C MET A 77 2.06 1.36 0.25
N VAL A 78 0.90 1.85 0.66
CA VAL A 78 -0.23 2.15 -0.25
C VAL A 78 -0.32 3.66 -0.38
N GLN A 79 -0.39 4.15 -1.61
CA GLN A 79 -0.28 5.59 -1.85
C GLN A 79 -1.08 6.05 -3.07
N HIS A 80 -1.30 7.36 -3.13
CA HIS A 80 -1.78 8.05 -4.31
C HIS A 80 -0.59 8.75 -4.97
N ARG A 81 -0.39 8.45 -6.26
CA ARG A 81 0.62 9.14 -7.06
C ARG A 81 -0.06 10.00 -8.10
N ASP A 82 0.33 11.28 -8.12
CA ASP A 82 -0.08 12.21 -9.17
C ASP A 82 0.90 12.09 -10.34
N VAL A 83 0.41 11.53 -11.45
CA VAL A 83 1.24 11.27 -12.64
C VAL A 83 1.77 12.56 -13.26
N ALA A 84 1.00 13.65 -13.18
CA ALA A 84 1.36 14.92 -13.79
C ALA A 84 2.53 15.62 -13.07
N THR A 85 2.60 15.52 -11.74
CA THR A 85 3.62 16.19 -10.92
C THR A 85 4.68 15.25 -10.38
N ASP A 86 4.46 13.93 -10.50
CA ASP A 86 5.28 12.86 -9.90
C ASP A 86 5.35 12.95 -8.36
N GLU A 87 4.38 13.63 -7.74
CA GLU A 87 4.24 13.68 -6.30
C GLU A 87 3.37 12.54 -5.82
N PHE A 88 3.57 12.10 -4.58
CA PHE A 88 2.73 11.06 -4.01
C PHE A 88 2.32 11.41 -2.58
N ILE A 89 1.14 10.90 -2.20
CA ILE A 89 0.58 11.04 -0.87
C ILE A 89 0.53 9.65 -0.26
N PRO A 90 1.31 9.37 0.80
CA PRO A 90 1.24 8.09 1.50
C PRO A 90 -0.13 7.97 2.20
N ILE A 91 -0.75 6.80 2.08
CA ILE A 91 -2.06 6.52 2.68
C ILE A 91 -1.93 5.53 3.80
N TYR A 92 -1.18 4.44 3.60
CA TYR A 92 -1.03 3.37 4.58
C TYR A 92 0.34 2.73 4.42
N ARG A 93 1.02 2.50 5.53
CA ARG A 93 2.30 1.79 5.55
C ARG A 93 2.27 0.71 6.62
N THR A 94 2.80 -0.45 6.31
CA THR A 94 3.01 -1.51 7.29
C THR A 94 4.41 -2.10 7.12
N ASP A 95 5.04 -2.41 8.24
CA ASP A 95 6.25 -3.23 8.26
C ASP A 95 5.87 -4.70 8.21
N ILE A 96 6.69 -5.51 7.57
CA ILE A 96 6.46 -6.95 7.41
C ILE A 96 7.72 -7.71 7.76
N ARG A 97 7.62 -9.02 7.97
CA ARG A 97 8.79 -9.86 8.11
C ARG A 97 9.63 -9.78 6.84
N PRO A 98 10.96 -9.71 6.94
CA PRO A 98 11.82 -9.66 5.76
C PRO A 98 11.52 -10.80 4.77
N ILE A 99 11.35 -10.44 3.51
CA ILE A 99 11.11 -11.37 2.42
C ILE A 99 12.17 -11.14 1.35
N THR A 100 12.86 -12.20 0.96
CA THR A 100 13.79 -12.12 -0.17
C THR A 100 13.02 -12.20 -1.47
N LYS A 101 13.18 -11.18 -2.33
CA LYS A 101 12.57 -11.15 -3.67
C LYS A 101 13.64 -11.36 -4.72
N ASN A 102 13.50 -12.41 -5.52
CA ASN A 102 14.40 -12.73 -6.63
C ASN A 102 13.61 -13.03 -7.91
N ALA A 103 14.32 -13.41 -8.98
CA ALA A 103 13.70 -13.66 -10.28
C ALA A 103 12.91 -14.98 -10.36
N GLN A 104 12.96 -15.82 -9.33
CA GLN A 104 12.28 -17.11 -9.29
C GLN A 104 11.01 -17.09 -8.44
N ASN A 105 10.76 -16.04 -7.67
CA ASN A 105 9.57 -15.96 -6.82
C ASN A 105 8.66 -14.80 -7.19
N GLU A 106 7.43 -14.88 -6.69
CA GLU A 106 6.41 -13.86 -6.82
C GLU A 106 5.91 -13.51 -5.43
N ILE A 107 5.76 -12.22 -5.15
CA ILE A 107 5.17 -11.76 -3.90
C ILE A 107 3.77 -11.23 -4.20
N ARG A 108 2.78 -11.79 -3.53
CA ARG A 108 1.41 -11.28 -3.55
C ARG A 108 1.09 -10.68 -2.21
N ILE A 109 0.57 -9.46 -2.21
CA ILE A 109 0.25 -8.72 -1.01
C ILE A 109 -1.22 -8.36 -1.02
N SER A 110 -1.92 -8.75 0.04
CA SER A 110 -3.32 -8.36 0.26
C SER A 110 -3.39 -7.61 1.59
N LEU A 111 -3.86 -6.39 1.55
CA LEU A 111 -3.99 -5.54 2.73
C LEU A 111 -5.45 -5.15 2.94
N LEU A 112 -5.89 -5.19 4.19
CA LEU A 112 -7.16 -4.62 4.61
C LEU A 112 -6.89 -3.29 5.31
N ILE A 113 -7.41 -2.22 4.74
CA ILE A 113 -7.30 -0.88 5.32
C ILE A 113 -8.64 -0.53 5.94
N GLU A 114 -8.62 -0.24 7.25
CA GLU A 114 -9.80 0.15 7.98
C GLU A 114 -9.84 1.68 8.10
N VAL A 115 -10.95 2.27 7.68
CA VAL A 115 -11.18 3.72 7.75
C VAL A 115 -12.05 4.01 8.96
N ASN A 116 -11.45 4.63 9.98
CA ASN A 116 -12.14 4.93 11.24
C ASN A 116 -12.54 6.39 11.35
#